data_9dd511d4f90c8f5e3601f441041a3810
#
_entry.id   9dd511d4f90c8f5e3601f441041a3810
#
_cell.length_a   1.000
_cell.length_b   1.000
_cell.length_c   1.000
_cell.angle_alpha   90.00
_cell.angle_beta   90.00
_cell.angle_gamma   90.00
#
_symmetry.space_group_name_H-M   'P 1'
#
loop_
_entity.id
_entity.type
_entity.pdbx_description
1 polymer ?
#
loop_
_entity_poly.entity_id
_entity_poly.type
_entity_poly.pdbx_seq_one_letter_code
_entity_poly.pdbx_strand_id
1 'polypeptide(L)'
;MACPYCSFDSISSIKAAVLGPSRLFGNHIAAGQEKGTEMADRQFAIYSVDDESLNFYRYGRIPVVGTEFAGKHVTKVFENFNDHCWTTDAIAGRVTGVSVADSGIKPRKLCHWFNRFENLRAVDLEKLDTTYTTAAQGLFESCGNLEHVRMPRFGMPLVADASRMFYGCKSLERLCMDGFDLYSAVDLHEMFFGCERLRKIGAETWNVSRAVDLNRMFYGCMNLSEDLSSWTLENWRENARFNTGAPGVIDPDWDFAFTCQFLRRTL
;
A
#
# COMPACT_ATOMS: atom_id res chain seq x y z
N MET A 1 7.70 -2.34 -19.80
CA MET A 1 8.12 -3.76 -19.69
C MET A 1 7.56 -4.28 -18.39
N ALA A 2 7.04 -5.51 -18.34
CA ALA A 2 6.53 -6.05 -17.07
C ALA A 2 7.71 -6.41 -16.17
N CYS A 3 7.65 -6.03 -14.90
CA CYS A 3 8.66 -6.36 -13.90
C CYS A 3 8.87 -7.88 -13.85
N PRO A 4 10.08 -8.40 -14.08
CA PRO A 4 10.34 -9.85 -14.07
C PRO A 4 10.11 -10.50 -12.71
N TYR A 5 9.98 -9.70 -11.65
CA TYR A 5 9.70 -10.13 -10.28
C TYR A 5 8.21 -10.13 -9.94
N CYS A 6 7.36 -9.55 -10.80
CA CYS A 6 5.90 -9.58 -10.69
C CYS A 6 5.31 -10.74 -11.50
N SER A 7 6.00 -11.90 -11.60
CA SER A 7 5.51 -13.05 -12.31
C SER A 7 4.17 -13.54 -11.75
N PHE A 8 3.32 -14.06 -12.64
CA PHE A 8 1.93 -14.47 -12.38
C PHE A 8 1.74 -15.46 -11.21
N ASP A 9 2.80 -16.13 -10.77
CA ASP A 9 2.74 -17.09 -9.64
C ASP A 9 2.52 -16.42 -8.28
N SER A 10 2.95 -15.17 -8.11
CA SER A 10 2.66 -14.39 -6.90
C SER A 10 1.19 -13.95 -6.81
N ILE A 11 0.54 -13.79 -7.97
CA ILE A 11 -0.88 -13.39 -8.06
C ILE A 11 -1.80 -14.51 -7.61
N SER A 12 -1.47 -15.77 -7.95
CA SER A 12 -2.23 -16.94 -7.48
C SER A 12 -2.09 -17.11 -5.96
N SER A 13 -0.90 -16.84 -5.40
CA SER A 13 -0.65 -16.89 -3.95
C SER A 13 -1.42 -15.78 -3.20
N ILE A 14 -1.43 -14.55 -3.72
CA ILE A 14 -2.24 -13.46 -3.14
C ILE A 14 -3.72 -13.79 -3.23
N LYS A 15 -4.20 -14.28 -4.38
CA LYS A 15 -5.60 -14.70 -4.54
C LYS A 15 -5.96 -15.86 -3.62
N ALA A 16 -5.10 -16.85 -3.45
CA ALA A 16 -5.33 -17.98 -2.55
C ALA A 16 -5.29 -17.53 -1.08
N ALA A 17 -4.41 -16.60 -0.71
CA ALA A 17 -4.28 -16.10 0.65
C ALA A 17 -5.41 -15.12 1.03
N VAL A 18 -5.88 -14.30 0.07
CA VAL A 18 -6.89 -13.25 0.34
C VAL A 18 -8.31 -13.69 0.01
N LEU A 19 -8.49 -14.56 -1.02
CA LEU A 19 -9.82 -14.94 -1.54
C LEU A 19 -10.24 -16.36 -1.18
N GLY A 20 -9.39 -17.17 -0.55
CA GLY A 20 -9.63 -18.59 -0.36
C GLY A 20 -9.64 -19.38 -1.69
N PRO A 21 -9.90 -20.71 -1.69
CA PRO A 21 -9.95 -21.49 -2.91
C PRO A 21 -11.07 -20.99 -3.81
N SER A 22 -10.71 -20.42 -4.96
CA SER A 22 -11.61 -19.82 -5.92
C SER A 22 -12.66 -20.83 -6.38
N ARG A 23 -13.89 -20.67 -5.94
CA ARG A 23 -15.02 -21.08 -6.78
C ARG A 23 -15.16 -20.05 -7.89
N LEU A 24 -14.94 -20.48 -9.11
CA LEU A 24 -15.28 -19.74 -10.32
C LEU A 24 -16.78 -19.40 -10.26
N PHE A 25 -17.13 -18.21 -9.88
CA PHE A 25 -18.48 -17.69 -10.06
C PHE A 25 -18.55 -16.96 -11.39
N GLY A 26 -18.97 -17.72 -12.39
CA GLY A 26 -19.69 -17.15 -13.52
C GLY A 26 -21.08 -16.75 -13.05
N ASN A 27 -21.52 -15.62 -13.59
CA ASN A 27 -22.90 -15.11 -13.64
C ASN A 27 -23.46 -14.45 -12.38
N HIS A 28 -23.55 -13.14 -12.51
CA HIS A 28 -24.45 -12.25 -11.80
C HIS A 28 -25.84 -12.87 -11.64
N ILE A 29 -26.29 -12.93 -10.40
CA ILE A 29 -27.71 -13.11 -10.11
C ILE A 29 -28.40 -11.84 -10.59
N ALA A 30 -29.26 -11.98 -11.59
CA ALA A 30 -30.13 -10.91 -12.05
C ALA A 30 -31.02 -10.45 -10.87
N ALA A 31 -30.69 -9.31 -10.31
CA ALA A 31 -31.57 -8.62 -9.40
C ALA A 31 -32.78 -8.12 -10.22
N GLY A 32 -33.99 -8.44 -9.77
CA GLY A 32 -35.21 -7.99 -10.39
C GLY A 32 -35.20 -6.48 -10.61
N GLN A 33 -35.66 -6.05 -11.77
CA GLN A 33 -35.84 -4.65 -12.16
C GLN A 33 -36.87 -3.99 -11.23
N GLU A 34 -36.41 -3.33 -10.18
CA GLU A 34 -37.15 -2.23 -9.60
C GLU A 34 -36.73 -0.94 -10.29
N LYS A 35 -37.60 -0.37 -11.12
CA LYS A 35 -37.51 1.01 -11.61
C LYS A 35 -37.64 1.95 -10.40
N GLY A 36 -36.56 2.64 -10.05
CA GLY A 36 -36.65 3.73 -9.08
C GLY A 36 -35.29 4.21 -8.63
N THR A 37 -34.97 5.48 -8.94
CA THR A 37 -33.89 6.33 -8.41
C THR A 37 -32.50 5.70 -8.49
N GLU A 38 -31.59 6.34 -9.24
CA GLU A 38 -30.15 6.10 -9.16
C GLU A 38 -29.71 6.21 -7.71
N MET A 39 -29.60 5.08 -7.02
CA MET A 39 -28.99 5.07 -5.69
C MET A 39 -27.52 5.34 -5.86
N ALA A 40 -27.04 6.46 -5.32
CA ALA A 40 -25.64 6.79 -5.34
C ALA A 40 -24.80 5.62 -4.82
N ASP A 41 -23.84 5.15 -5.60
CA ASP A 41 -22.91 4.10 -5.19
C ASP A 41 -22.20 4.51 -3.89
N ARG A 42 -22.39 3.72 -2.85
CA ARG A 42 -21.75 3.91 -1.56
C ARG A 42 -20.46 3.12 -1.47
N GLN A 43 -19.48 3.67 -0.80
CA GLN A 43 -18.21 3.00 -0.51
C GLN A 43 -18.25 2.53 0.95
N PHE A 44 -17.94 1.25 1.16
CA PHE A 44 -17.91 0.64 2.49
C PHE A 44 -16.91 -0.51 2.54
N ALA A 45 -16.51 -0.91 3.75
CA ALA A 45 -15.73 -2.12 3.97
C ALA A 45 -16.53 -3.11 4.82
N ILE A 46 -16.29 -4.39 4.57
CA ILE A 46 -16.89 -5.51 5.33
C ILE A 46 -15.76 -6.28 5.99
N TYR A 47 -15.91 -6.56 7.28
CA TYR A 47 -15.14 -7.59 7.96
C TYR A 47 -15.96 -8.87 8.03
N SER A 48 -15.36 -10.00 7.62
CA SER A 48 -15.89 -11.35 7.79
C SER A 48 -15.02 -12.13 8.74
N VAL A 49 -15.66 -12.72 9.76
CA VAL A 49 -14.99 -13.56 10.76
C VAL A 49 -14.63 -14.94 10.21
N ASP A 50 -15.31 -15.40 9.17
CA ASP A 50 -15.14 -16.77 8.62
C ASP A 50 -13.78 -16.96 7.96
N ASP A 51 -13.24 -15.91 7.35
CA ASP A 51 -11.94 -15.90 6.70
C ASP A 51 -11.02 -14.80 7.22
N GLU A 52 -11.43 -14.11 8.30
CA GLU A 52 -10.68 -13.03 8.94
C GLU A 52 -10.23 -11.95 7.96
N SER A 53 -11.09 -11.64 6.97
CA SER A 53 -10.80 -10.69 5.91
C SER A 53 -11.53 -9.35 6.06
N LEU A 54 -10.85 -8.28 5.60
CA LEU A 54 -11.42 -6.94 5.47
C LEU A 54 -11.47 -6.59 3.97
N ASN A 55 -12.66 -6.40 3.43
CA ASN A 55 -12.88 -6.23 2.00
C ASN A 55 -13.62 -4.92 1.72
N PHE A 56 -13.12 -4.17 0.73
CA PHE A 56 -13.65 -2.87 0.35
C PHE A 56 -14.52 -2.99 -0.90
N TYR A 57 -15.72 -2.40 -0.84
CA TYR A 57 -16.74 -2.46 -1.89
C TYR A 57 -17.25 -1.07 -2.27
N ARG A 58 -17.75 -0.97 -3.50
CA ARG A 58 -18.55 0.15 -4.00
C ARG A 58 -19.85 -0.39 -4.58
N TYR A 59 -20.96 -0.19 -3.88
CA TYR A 59 -22.24 -0.76 -4.28
C TYR A 59 -23.42 0.14 -3.88
N GLY A 60 -24.53 0.05 -4.58
CA GLY A 60 -25.71 0.88 -4.35
C GLY A 60 -26.39 0.70 -2.98
N ARG A 61 -26.18 -0.45 -2.33
CA ARG A 61 -26.77 -0.76 -1.02
C ARG A 61 -25.73 -1.33 -0.07
N ILE A 62 -25.68 -0.81 1.15
CA ILE A 62 -24.85 -1.32 2.22
C ILE A 62 -25.48 -2.61 2.77
N PRO A 63 -24.73 -3.71 2.91
CA PRO A 63 -25.23 -4.96 3.45
C PRO A 63 -25.54 -4.84 4.95
N VAL A 64 -26.42 -5.71 5.41
CA VAL A 64 -26.82 -5.78 6.83
C VAL A 64 -25.90 -6.77 7.55
N VAL A 65 -25.44 -6.38 8.76
CA VAL A 65 -24.69 -7.29 9.64
C VAL A 65 -25.51 -8.56 9.92
N GLY A 66 -24.87 -9.72 9.88
CA GLY A 66 -25.51 -11.02 10.04
C GLY A 66 -26.05 -11.62 8.73
N THR A 67 -25.89 -10.93 7.59
CA THR A 67 -26.28 -11.47 6.27
C THR A 67 -25.06 -11.89 5.46
N GLU A 68 -25.30 -12.51 4.31
CA GLU A 68 -24.24 -12.78 3.33
C GLU A 68 -24.18 -11.68 2.27
N PHE A 69 -22.95 -11.28 1.91
CA PHE A 69 -22.67 -10.36 0.83
C PHE A 69 -21.39 -10.79 0.09
N ALA A 70 -21.46 -10.88 -1.23
CA ALA A 70 -20.36 -11.32 -2.09
C ALA A 70 -19.71 -12.66 -1.65
N GLY A 71 -20.51 -13.58 -1.11
CA GLY A 71 -20.06 -14.88 -0.63
C GLY A 71 -19.35 -14.86 0.73
N LYS A 72 -19.49 -13.77 1.49
CA LYS A 72 -18.91 -13.60 2.82
C LYS A 72 -19.97 -13.30 3.86
N HIS A 73 -19.83 -13.87 5.04
CA HIS A 73 -20.66 -13.50 6.18
C HIS A 73 -20.27 -12.10 6.69
N VAL A 74 -21.22 -11.19 6.73
CA VAL A 74 -21.03 -9.79 7.14
C VAL A 74 -21.01 -9.71 8.66
N THR A 75 -19.85 -9.68 9.27
CA THR A 75 -19.68 -9.53 10.72
C THR A 75 -19.73 -8.07 11.16
N LYS A 76 -19.08 -7.18 10.39
CA LYS A 76 -19.08 -5.73 10.59
C LYS A 76 -19.08 -5.00 9.26
N VAL A 77 -19.61 -3.78 9.27
CA VAL A 77 -19.61 -2.84 8.13
C VAL A 77 -19.01 -1.51 8.57
N PHE A 78 -18.15 -0.94 7.73
CA PHE A 78 -17.53 0.36 7.92
C PHE A 78 -17.86 1.27 6.73
N GLU A 79 -18.59 2.34 6.97
CA GLU A 79 -19.09 3.25 5.93
C GLU A 79 -18.20 4.49 5.74
N ASN A 80 -17.36 4.80 6.71
CA ASN A 80 -16.49 5.98 6.67
C ASN A 80 -15.02 5.58 6.68
N PHE A 81 -14.32 5.80 5.55
CA PHE A 81 -12.90 5.48 5.41
C PHE A 81 -11.97 6.55 6.00
N ASN A 82 -12.49 7.75 6.32
CA ASN A 82 -11.63 8.83 6.81
C ASN A 82 -11.24 8.66 8.28
N ASP A 83 -12.03 7.94 9.06
CA ASP A 83 -11.83 7.82 10.52
C ASP A 83 -11.04 6.54 10.89
N HIS A 84 -10.63 5.73 9.90
CA HIS A 84 -9.92 4.43 10.09
C HIS A 84 -10.53 3.60 11.23
N CYS A 85 -11.85 3.59 11.33
CA CYS A 85 -12.57 2.99 12.46
C CYS A 85 -12.27 1.50 12.67
N TRP A 86 -11.77 0.81 11.63
CA TRP A 86 -11.30 -0.57 11.75
C TRP A 86 -9.96 -0.72 12.49
N THR A 87 -9.14 0.33 12.62
CA THR A 87 -7.85 0.26 13.34
C THR A 87 -8.02 0.31 14.85
N THR A 88 -9.08 0.94 15.32
CA THR A 88 -9.42 1.04 16.75
C THR A 88 -10.28 -0.12 17.23
N ASP A 89 -10.78 -0.93 16.29
CA ASP A 89 -11.61 -2.08 16.60
C ASP A 89 -10.73 -3.32 16.90
N ALA A 90 -11.28 -4.22 17.72
CA ALA A 90 -10.66 -5.51 18.02
C ALA A 90 -10.38 -6.39 16.78
N ILE A 91 -10.87 -5.99 15.60
CA ILE A 91 -10.61 -6.73 14.34
C ILE A 91 -9.18 -6.56 13.84
N ALA A 92 -8.50 -5.44 14.14
CA ALA A 92 -7.14 -5.19 13.65
C ALA A 92 -6.17 -6.33 13.94
N GLY A 93 -6.23 -6.91 15.14
CA GLY A 93 -5.44 -8.06 15.54
C GLY A 93 -5.94 -9.41 15.00
N ARG A 94 -7.02 -9.44 14.22
CA ARG A 94 -7.59 -10.69 13.67
C ARG A 94 -7.51 -10.75 12.15
N VAL A 95 -7.50 -9.60 11.47
CA VAL A 95 -7.48 -9.54 10.02
C VAL A 95 -6.19 -10.16 9.48
N THR A 96 -6.35 -11.17 8.62
CA THR A 96 -5.25 -11.86 7.94
C THR A 96 -5.12 -11.45 6.47
N GLY A 97 -6.20 -10.95 5.87
CA GLY A 97 -6.25 -10.54 4.48
C GLY A 97 -7.08 -9.29 4.23
N VAL A 98 -6.62 -8.47 3.28
CA VAL A 98 -7.32 -7.25 2.84
C VAL A 98 -7.47 -7.28 1.33
N SER A 99 -8.65 -6.91 0.80
CA SER A 99 -8.84 -6.74 -0.64
C SER A 99 -9.74 -5.57 -1.00
N VAL A 100 -9.49 -4.98 -2.18
CA VAL A 100 -10.38 -4.02 -2.81
C VAL A 100 -11.14 -4.75 -3.92
N ALA A 101 -12.40 -5.11 -3.66
CA ALA A 101 -13.21 -5.90 -4.56
C ALA A 101 -13.66 -5.11 -5.80
N ASP A 102 -14.03 -3.85 -5.62
CA ASP A 102 -14.57 -2.99 -6.68
C ASP A 102 -13.64 -1.82 -7.01
N SER A 103 -13.64 -1.41 -8.27
CA SER A 103 -12.96 -0.20 -8.71
C SER A 103 -13.72 1.07 -8.31
N GLY A 104 -13.02 2.22 -8.33
CA GLY A 104 -13.62 3.52 -8.05
C GLY A 104 -13.77 3.85 -6.57
N ILE A 105 -13.14 3.08 -5.68
CA ILE A 105 -12.93 3.47 -4.27
C ILE A 105 -11.78 4.44 -4.23
N LYS A 106 -12.02 5.69 -3.77
CA LYS A 106 -11.14 6.86 -3.91
C LYS A 106 -10.82 7.49 -2.57
N PRO A 107 -9.94 6.91 -1.76
CA PRO A 107 -9.56 7.51 -0.49
C PRO A 107 -8.73 8.79 -0.71
N ARG A 108 -9.00 9.83 0.06
CA ARG A 108 -8.16 11.03 0.08
C ARG A 108 -6.90 10.87 0.94
N LYS A 109 -6.95 10.01 1.95
CA LYS A 109 -5.83 9.68 2.84
C LYS A 109 -5.84 8.21 3.14
N LEU A 110 -4.65 7.62 3.25
CA LEU A 110 -4.41 6.23 3.62
C LEU A 110 -3.60 6.12 4.91
N CYS A 111 -3.40 7.25 5.63
CA CYS A 111 -2.57 7.27 6.83
C CYS A 111 -3.03 6.22 7.84
N HIS A 112 -2.13 5.35 8.24
CA HIS A 112 -2.34 4.32 9.27
C HIS A 112 -3.52 3.36 9.04
N TRP A 113 -3.99 3.20 7.81
CA TRP A 113 -5.15 2.33 7.53
C TRP A 113 -5.00 0.92 8.07
N PHE A 114 -3.80 0.35 8.04
CA PHE A 114 -3.51 -1.00 8.52
C PHE A 114 -2.38 -1.02 9.57
N ASN A 115 -2.19 0.09 10.28
CA ASN A 115 -1.18 0.18 11.33
C ASN A 115 -1.40 -0.90 12.39
N ARG A 116 -0.34 -1.67 12.71
CA ARG A 116 -0.34 -2.74 13.72
C ARG A 116 -1.34 -3.88 13.46
N PHE A 117 -1.65 -4.14 12.20
CA PHE A 117 -2.37 -5.36 11.84
C PHE A 117 -1.39 -6.54 11.93
N GLU A 118 -1.17 -7.02 13.15
CA GLU A 118 -0.10 -7.98 13.46
C GLU A 118 -0.26 -9.32 12.75
N ASN A 119 -1.50 -9.75 12.46
CA ASN A 119 -1.79 -11.00 11.77
C ASN A 119 -1.99 -10.83 10.25
N LEU A 120 -1.90 -9.62 9.73
CA LEU A 120 -2.07 -9.34 8.30
C LEU A 120 -0.94 -9.99 7.49
N ARG A 121 -1.30 -10.83 6.52
CA ARG A 121 -0.37 -11.55 5.65
C ARG A 121 -0.40 -11.08 4.21
N ALA A 122 -1.59 -10.76 3.70
CA ALA A 122 -1.77 -10.43 2.29
C ALA A 122 -2.71 -9.26 2.09
N VAL A 123 -2.34 -8.37 1.16
CA VAL A 123 -3.12 -7.17 0.82
C VAL A 123 -3.18 -7.01 -0.69
N ASP A 124 -4.39 -6.83 -1.23
CA ASP A 124 -4.62 -6.48 -2.63
C ASP A 124 -5.32 -5.13 -2.75
N LEU A 125 -4.57 -4.09 -3.10
CA LEU A 125 -5.04 -2.73 -3.35
C LEU A 125 -5.04 -2.37 -4.85
N GLU A 126 -4.84 -3.32 -5.77
CA GLU A 126 -4.68 -3.02 -7.20
C GLU A 126 -5.80 -2.14 -7.76
N LYS A 127 -7.04 -2.38 -7.30
CA LYS A 127 -8.23 -1.65 -7.77
C LYS A 127 -8.50 -0.33 -7.05
N LEU A 128 -7.71 0.00 -6.03
CA LEU A 128 -7.86 1.27 -5.31
C LEU A 128 -7.48 2.44 -6.21
N ASP A 129 -8.33 3.43 -6.32
CA ASP A 129 -8.05 4.65 -7.08
C ASP A 129 -7.40 5.69 -6.14
N THR A 130 -6.10 5.78 -6.21
CA THR A 130 -5.26 6.67 -5.40
C THR A 130 -4.90 7.98 -6.08
N THR A 131 -5.53 8.30 -7.21
CA THR A 131 -5.26 9.53 -8.00
C THR A 131 -5.35 10.80 -7.15
N TYR A 132 -6.24 10.84 -6.17
CA TYR A 132 -6.45 12.01 -5.30
C TYR A 132 -5.97 11.80 -3.86
N THR A 133 -5.23 10.73 -3.60
CA THR A 133 -4.66 10.45 -2.28
C THR A 133 -3.47 11.37 -2.02
N THR A 134 -3.50 12.13 -0.93
CA THR A 134 -2.48 13.13 -0.61
C THR A 134 -1.51 12.72 0.50
N ALA A 135 -1.84 11.68 1.26
CA ALA A 135 -0.98 11.16 2.33
C ALA A 135 -1.19 9.67 2.55
N ALA A 136 -0.09 8.95 2.80
CA ALA A 136 -0.06 7.51 3.03
C ALA A 136 0.90 7.11 4.18
N GLN A 137 1.16 8.07 5.09
CA GLN A 137 2.00 7.85 6.27
C GLN A 137 1.57 6.61 7.04
N GLY A 138 2.53 5.73 7.36
CA GLY A 138 2.32 4.56 8.21
C GLY A 138 1.25 3.58 7.71
N LEU A 139 0.95 3.53 6.40
CA LEU A 139 -0.14 2.71 5.83
C LEU A 139 -0.12 1.27 6.34
N PHE A 140 1.06 0.63 6.38
CA PHE A 140 1.30 -0.72 6.88
C PHE A 140 2.28 -0.75 8.05
N GLU A 141 2.39 0.34 8.80
CA GLU A 141 3.33 0.44 9.90
C GLU A 141 3.13 -0.69 10.92
N SER A 142 4.22 -1.42 11.21
CA SER A 142 4.25 -2.53 12.18
C SER A 142 3.38 -3.75 11.79
N CYS A 143 3.12 -3.97 10.50
CA CYS A 143 2.54 -5.21 10.00
C CYS A 143 3.63 -6.28 9.87
N GLY A 144 4.13 -6.79 10.98
CA GLY A 144 5.30 -7.68 11.03
C GLY A 144 5.16 -8.99 10.25
N ASN A 145 3.95 -9.50 10.08
CA ASN A 145 3.64 -10.73 9.36
C ASN A 145 3.19 -10.51 7.90
N LEU A 146 3.21 -9.28 7.41
CA LEU A 146 2.81 -8.96 6.04
C LEU A 146 3.83 -9.56 5.05
N GLU A 147 3.37 -10.48 4.21
CA GLU A 147 4.19 -11.22 3.26
C GLU A 147 4.00 -10.72 1.83
N HIS A 148 2.75 -10.36 1.47
CA HIS A 148 2.37 -10.02 0.11
C HIS A 148 1.56 -8.74 0.05
N VAL A 149 2.01 -7.79 -0.78
CA VAL A 149 1.28 -6.55 -1.05
C VAL A 149 1.19 -6.32 -2.55
N ARG A 150 -0.02 -6.07 -3.01
CA ARG A 150 -0.30 -5.58 -4.35
C ARG A 150 -0.73 -4.13 -4.25
N MET A 151 0.17 -3.24 -4.68
CA MET A 151 -0.07 -1.80 -4.61
C MET A 151 -1.05 -1.32 -5.69
N PRO A 152 -1.66 -0.13 -5.52
CA PRO A 152 -2.48 0.50 -6.55
C PRO A 152 -1.73 0.62 -7.88
N ARG A 153 -2.43 0.31 -8.97
CA ARG A 153 -1.83 0.19 -10.32
C ARG A 153 -1.11 1.45 -10.81
N PHE A 154 -1.59 2.62 -10.44
CA PHE A 154 -1.10 3.91 -10.95
C PHE A 154 -0.26 4.68 -9.93
N GLY A 155 0.20 4.02 -8.86
CA GLY A 155 0.96 4.69 -7.82
C GLY A 155 0.14 5.68 -6.99
N MET A 156 0.82 6.65 -6.41
CA MET A 156 0.22 7.68 -5.53
C MET A 156 0.77 9.07 -5.87
N PRO A 157 0.42 9.63 -7.05
CA PRO A 157 1.10 10.81 -7.62
C PRO A 157 0.97 12.09 -6.81
N LEU A 158 -0.02 12.22 -5.93
CA LEU A 158 -0.23 13.39 -5.08
C LEU A 158 0.19 13.19 -3.62
N VAL A 159 0.69 12.00 -3.28
CA VAL A 159 1.14 11.74 -1.90
C VAL A 159 2.41 12.51 -1.60
N ALA A 160 2.31 13.46 -0.66
CA ALA A 160 3.45 14.25 -0.19
C ALA A 160 4.17 13.59 0.99
N ASP A 161 3.45 12.87 1.83
CA ASP A 161 3.97 12.15 3.00
C ASP A 161 3.69 10.64 2.84
N ALA A 162 4.76 9.89 2.57
CA ALA A 162 4.81 8.43 2.52
C ALA A 162 5.73 7.85 3.61
N SER A 163 6.03 8.65 4.63
CA SER A 163 6.87 8.24 5.74
C SER A 163 6.32 7.00 6.44
N ARG A 164 7.20 6.09 6.84
CA ARG A 164 6.87 4.88 7.59
C ARG A 164 5.84 3.95 6.93
N MET A 165 5.60 4.10 5.61
CA MET A 165 4.54 3.36 4.90
C MET A 165 4.64 1.84 5.10
N PHE A 166 5.84 1.28 5.15
CA PHE A 166 6.14 -0.13 5.40
C PHE A 166 7.05 -0.34 6.62
N TYR A 167 7.09 0.62 7.55
CA TYR A 167 7.93 0.53 8.74
C TYR A 167 7.69 -0.78 9.50
N GLY A 168 8.73 -1.56 9.72
CA GLY A 168 8.65 -2.80 10.50
C GLY A 168 7.89 -3.95 9.84
N CYS A 169 7.67 -3.94 8.52
CA CYS A 169 7.12 -5.05 7.76
C CYS A 169 8.19 -6.14 7.57
N LYS A 170 8.54 -6.84 8.65
CA LYS A 170 9.70 -7.75 8.70
C LYS A 170 9.59 -8.95 7.77
N SER A 171 8.38 -9.45 7.53
CA SER A 171 8.11 -10.63 6.70
C SER A 171 7.93 -10.30 5.22
N LEU A 172 7.86 -9.01 4.85
CA LEU A 172 7.66 -8.58 3.47
C LEU A 172 8.90 -8.93 2.64
N GLU A 173 8.75 -9.89 1.73
CA GLU A 173 9.86 -10.38 0.91
C GLU A 173 9.89 -9.75 -0.47
N ARG A 174 8.70 -9.56 -1.06
CA ARG A 174 8.53 -9.03 -2.41
C ARG A 174 7.48 -7.95 -2.45
N LEU A 175 7.86 -6.81 -2.97
CA LEU A 175 6.96 -5.69 -3.21
C LEU A 175 7.33 -5.10 -4.57
N CYS A 176 6.41 -5.17 -5.52
CA CYS A 176 6.64 -4.56 -6.82
C CYS A 176 6.15 -3.11 -6.80
N MET A 177 7.08 -2.19 -6.87
CA MET A 177 6.83 -0.76 -7.00
C MET A 177 7.59 -0.18 -8.21
N ASP A 178 7.93 -1.03 -9.19
CA ASP A 178 8.57 -0.61 -10.43
C ASP A 178 7.65 0.37 -11.19
N GLY A 179 8.16 1.58 -11.47
CA GLY A 179 7.38 2.66 -12.06
C GLY A 179 6.28 3.22 -11.15
N PHE A 180 6.32 2.93 -9.85
CA PHE A 180 5.37 3.51 -8.90
C PHE A 180 5.60 5.02 -8.75
N ASP A 181 4.55 5.81 -8.99
CA ASP A 181 4.66 7.26 -8.99
C ASP A 181 4.66 7.83 -7.57
N LEU A 182 5.80 8.41 -7.19
CA LEU A 182 6.04 9.16 -5.95
C LEU A 182 6.48 10.60 -6.23
N TYR A 183 6.19 11.15 -7.41
CA TYR A 183 6.67 12.46 -7.85
C TYR A 183 6.43 13.59 -6.82
N SER A 184 5.30 13.55 -6.10
CA SER A 184 4.98 14.59 -5.11
C SER A 184 5.56 14.32 -3.72
N ALA A 185 6.21 13.17 -3.51
CA ALA A 185 6.70 12.80 -2.18
C ALA A 185 7.82 13.74 -1.70
N VAL A 186 7.60 14.31 -0.54
CA VAL A 186 8.53 15.20 0.17
C VAL A 186 9.14 14.49 1.36
N ASP A 187 8.33 13.68 2.05
CA ASP A 187 8.73 12.94 3.23
C ASP A 187 8.66 11.43 2.97
N LEU A 188 9.84 10.79 2.99
CA LEU A 188 10.06 9.36 2.81
C LEU A 188 10.79 8.74 4.01
N HIS A 189 10.88 9.47 5.16
CA HIS A 189 11.63 8.97 6.31
C HIS A 189 11.08 7.62 6.78
N GLU A 190 11.98 6.72 7.12
CA GLU A 190 11.67 5.39 7.65
C GLU A 190 10.70 4.56 6.78
N MET A 191 10.51 4.89 5.49
CA MET A 191 9.50 4.25 4.63
C MET A 191 9.59 2.73 4.64
N PHE A 192 10.79 2.17 4.64
CA PHE A 192 11.06 0.72 4.69
C PHE A 192 11.90 0.30 5.90
N PHE A 193 11.94 1.11 6.95
CA PHE A 193 12.71 0.80 8.15
C PHE A 193 12.41 -0.61 8.66
N GLY A 194 13.45 -1.45 8.80
CA GLY A 194 13.32 -2.79 9.36
C GLY A 194 12.55 -3.79 8.49
N CYS A 195 12.44 -3.56 7.18
CA CYS A 195 11.95 -4.56 6.23
C CYS A 195 13.04 -5.62 5.97
N GLU A 196 13.29 -6.45 6.98
CA GLU A 196 14.45 -7.34 7.05
C GLU A 196 14.54 -8.36 5.90
N ARG A 197 13.39 -8.83 5.38
CA ARG A 197 13.31 -9.85 4.32
C ARG A 197 13.14 -9.29 2.92
N LEU A 198 12.91 -7.98 2.80
CA LEU A 198 12.66 -7.32 1.52
C LEU A 198 13.88 -7.43 0.60
N ARG A 199 13.68 -7.89 -0.65
CA ARG A 199 14.78 -8.18 -1.57
C ARG A 199 14.90 -7.17 -2.71
N LYS A 200 13.77 -6.78 -3.31
CA LYS A 200 13.72 -5.83 -4.41
C LYS A 200 12.36 -5.15 -4.48
N ILE A 201 12.37 -3.87 -4.87
CA ILE A 201 11.16 -3.03 -4.98
C ILE A 201 11.08 -2.26 -6.30
N GLY A 202 12.19 -2.17 -7.07
CA GLY A 202 12.28 -1.39 -8.31
C GLY A 202 12.47 0.10 -8.06
N ALA A 203 13.10 0.46 -6.94
CA ALA A 203 13.29 1.86 -6.55
C ALA A 203 14.20 2.65 -7.50
N GLU A 204 15.02 1.98 -8.29
CA GLU A 204 15.85 2.60 -9.32
C GLU A 204 15.03 3.40 -10.36
N THR A 205 13.74 3.10 -10.51
CA THR A 205 12.86 3.77 -11.48
C THR A 205 12.09 4.96 -10.90
N TRP A 206 12.22 5.23 -9.59
CA TRP A 206 11.41 6.26 -8.94
C TRP A 206 11.91 7.67 -9.22
N ASN A 207 10.95 8.58 -9.42
CA ASN A 207 11.23 10.01 -9.40
C ASN A 207 11.07 10.54 -7.96
N VAL A 208 12.19 10.80 -7.32
CA VAL A 208 12.27 11.31 -5.94
C VAL A 208 12.88 12.71 -5.86
N SER A 209 12.87 13.46 -6.98
CA SER A 209 13.52 14.78 -7.07
C SER A 209 12.97 15.81 -6.07
N ARG A 210 11.77 15.60 -5.57
CA ARG A 210 11.15 16.47 -4.56
C ARG A 210 11.36 16.03 -3.11
N ALA A 211 11.95 14.86 -2.89
CA ALA A 211 12.17 14.35 -1.55
C ALA A 211 13.10 15.27 -0.75
N VAL A 212 12.72 15.53 0.50
CA VAL A 212 13.44 16.37 1.46
C VAL A 212 13.99 15.53 2.60
N ASP A 213 13.17 14.65 3.16
CA ASP A 213 13.55 13.77 4.26
C ASP A 213 13.61 12.31 3.80
N LEU A 214 14.80 11.73 3.86
CA LEU A 214 15.13 10.35 3.50
C LEU A 214 15.77 9.61 4.70
N ASN A 215 15.66 10.18 5.91
CA ASN A 215 16.26 9.60 7.09
C ASN A 215 15.83 8.15 7.29
N ARG A 216 16.80 7.25 7.44
CA ARG A 216 16.58 5.82 7.72
C ARG A 216 15.65 5.12 6.76
N MET A 217 15.48 5.61 5.52
CA MET A 217 14.51 5.08 4.57
C MET A 217 14.63 3.57 4.39
N PHE A 218 15.86 3.05 4.28
CA PHE A 218 16.18 1.63 4.14
C PHE A 218 16.95 1.04 5.34
N TYR A 219 16.87 1.67 6.50
CA TYR A 219 17.56 1.19 7.69
C TYR A 219 17.16 -0.24 8.03
N GLY A 220 18.13 -1.15 8.14
CA GLY A 220 17.87 -2.54 8.53
C GLY A 220 17.22 -3.41 7.43
N CYS A 221 17.20 -2.96 6.18
CA CYS A 221 16.76 -3.75 5.02
C CYS A 221 17.88 -4.72 4.59
N MET A 222 18.18 -5.71 5.41
CA MET A 222 19.38 -6.57 5.30
C MET A 222 19.50 -7.31 3.98
N ASN A 223 18.38 -7.62 3.31
CA ASN A 223 18.34 -8.41 2.08
C ASN A 223 18.01 -7.57 0.82
N LEU A 224 17.78 -6.26 0.99
CA LEU A 224 17.41 -5.39 -0.12
C LEU A 224 18.62 -5.14 -1.04
N SER A 225 18.39 -5.24 -2.35
CA SER A 225 19.38 -4.95 -3.38
C SER A 225 18.79 -3.99 -4.41
N GLU A 226 19.20 -2.73 -4.34
CA GLU A 226 18.77 -1.63 -5.24
C GLU A 226 19.97 -0.77 -5.63
N ASP A 227 20.02 -0.33 -6.86
CA ASP A 227 21.00 0.65 -7.35
C ASP A 227 20.30 2.00 -7.52
N LEU A 228 20.54 2.91 -6.56
CA LEU A 228 19.94 4.23 -6.53
C LEU A 228 20.84 5.33 -7.06
N SER A 229 21.97 4.97 -7.69
CA SER A 229 22.93 5.93 -8.25
C SER A 229 22.33 6.87 -9.31
N SER A 230 21.21 6.45 -9.93
CA SER A 230 20.47 7.26 -10.91
C SER A 230 19.50 8.28 -10.28
N TRP A 231 19.28 8.24 -8.98
CA TRP A 231 18.37 9.17 -8.33
C TRP A 231 18.84 10.61 -8.43
N THR A 232 17.95 11.49 -8.90
CA THR A 232 18.16 12.93 -8.91
C THR A 232 17.50 13.55 -7.69
N LEU A 233 18.29 14.01 -6.71
CA LEU A 233 17.83 14.56 -5.45
C LEU A 233 18.07 16.09 -5.44
N GLU A 234 17.06 16.85 -5.81
CA GLU A 234 17.22 18.30 -5.94
C GLU A 234 16.94 19.05 -4.64
N ASN A 235 16.15 18.47 -3.74
CA ASN A 235 15.62 19.16 -2.57
C ASN A 235 15.94 18.46 -1.24
N TRP A 236 16.69 17.37 -1.27
CA TRP A 236 16.98 16.61 -0.06
C TRP A 236 17.72 17.47 1.00
N ARG A 237 17.44 17.22 2.25
CA ARG A 237 18.08 17.89 3.39
C ARG A 237 18.54 16.93 4.46
N GLU A 238 17.85 15.80 4.57
CA GLU A 238 18.06 14.83 5.63
C GLU A 238 18.14 13.42 5.07
N ASN A 239 19.27 12.74 5.31
CA ASN A 239 19.52 11.36 4.87
C ASN A 239 20.27 10.53 5.94
N ALA A 240 20.17 10.94 7.22
CA ALA A 240 20.88 10.28 8.28
C ALA A 240 20.53 8.79 8.35
N ARG A 241 21.56 7.92 8.31
CA ARG A 241 21.43 6.47 8.37
C ARG A 241 20.51 5.90 7.26
N PHE A 242 20.50 6.53 6.10
CA PHE A 242 19.63 6.21 4.97
C PHE A 242 19.50 4.69 4.72
N ASN A 243 20.63 3.98 4.58
CA ASN A 243 20.69 2.55 4.30
C ASN A 243 21.55 1.77 5.32
N THR A 244 21.71 2.27 6.53
CA THR A 244 22.47 1.55 7.57
C THR A 244 21.88 0.16 7.80
N GLY A 245 22.68 -0.89 7.61
CA GLY A 245 22.24 -2.28 7.70
C GLY A 245 21.52 -2.80 6.45
N ALA A 246 21.68 -2.13 5.30
CA ALA A 246 21.20 -2.56 3.98
C ALA A 246 22.38 -2.59 2.97
N PRO A 247 23.27 -3.57 3.07
CA PRO A 247 24.55 -3.60 2.33
C PRO A 247 24.38 -3.74 0.81
N GLY A 248 23.22 -4.18 0.34
CA GLY A 248 22.92 -4.31 -1.09
C GLY A 248 22.31 -3.06 -1.73
N VAL A 249 22.14 -1.98 -0.97
CA VAL A 249 21.64 -0.69 -1.49
C VAL A 249 22.82 0.19 -1.85
N ILE A 250 22.93 0.51 -3.15
CA ILE A 250 23.91 1.48 -3.66
C ILE A 250 23.29 2.88 -3.56
N ASP A 251 23.98 3.77 -2.87
CA ASP A 251 23.53 5.13 -2.59
C ASP A 251 23.36 6.00 -3.84
N PRO A 252 22.48 6.99 -3.79
CA PRO A 252 22.50 8.12 -4.72
C PRO A 252 23.83 8.87 -4.66
N ASP A 253 24.14 9.63 -5.72
CA ASP A 253 25.25 10.58 -5.70
C ASP A 253 24.91 11.81 -4.85
N TRP A 254 25.18 11.70 -3.55
CA TRP A 254 24.92 12.78 -2.58
C TRP A 254 25.72 14.04 -2.87
N ASP A 255 26.94 13.93 -3.40
CA ASP A 255 27.82 15.07 -3.68
C ASP A 255 27.31 15.87 -4.88
N PHE A 256 26.85 15.20 -5.92
CA PHE A 256 26.21 15.86 -7.07
C PHE A 256 24.93 16.58 -6.65
N ALA A 257 24.09 15.93 -5.86
CA ALA A 257 22.85 16.51 -5.34
C ALA A 257 23.15 17.78 -4.49
N PHE A 258 24.17 17.76 -3.64
CA PHE A 258 24.61 18.92 -2.85
C PHE A 258 25.09 20.07 -3.74
N THR A 259 25.89 19.78 -4.74
CA THR A 259 26.43 20.77 -5.70
C THR A 259 25.30 21.47 -6.47
N CYS A 260 24.31 20.73 -6.94
CA CYS A 260 23.14 21.29 -7.61
C CYS A 260 22.33 22.25 -6.73
N GLN A 261 22.16 21.93 -5.45
CA GLN A 261 21.48 22.81 -4.49
C GLN A 261 22.26 24.11 -4.23
N PHE A 262 23.59 24.02 -4.12
CA PHE A 262 24.44 25.18 -3.89
C PHE A 262 24.37 26.15 -5.06
N LEU A 263 24.47 25.66 -6.30
CA LEU A 263 24.39 26.48 -7.51
C LEU A 263 23.05 27.19 -7.67
N ARG A 264 21.95 26.55 -7.31
CA ARG A 264 20.62 27.17 -7.35
C ARG A 264 20.39 28.28 -6.31
N ARG A 265 21.16 28.29 -5.22
CA ARG A 265 21.08 29.35 -4.17
C ARG A 265 21.96 30.53 -4.46
N THR A 266 22.88 30.43 -5.40
CA THR A 266 23.85 31.47 -5.78
C THR A 266 23.51 32.17 -7.07
N LEU A 267 22.49 31.74 -7.80
CA LEU A 267 21.87 32.37 -8.97
C LEU A 267 20.50 32.97 -8.58
#